data_c3a9dae9090d4f59deb4e1f376ba1571
#
_entry.id   c3a9dae9090d4f59deb4e1f376ba1571
#
_cell.length_a   1.000
_cell.length_b   1.000
_cell.length_c   1.000
_cell.angle_alpha   90.00
_cell.angle_beta   90.00
_cell.angle_gamma   90.00
#
_symmetry.space_group_name_H-M   'P 1'
#
loop_
_entity.id
_entity.type
_entity.pdbx_description
1 polymer ?
#
loop_
_entity_poly.entity_id
_entity_poly.type
_entity_poly.pdbx_seq_one_letter_code
_entity_poly.pdbx_strand_id
1 'polypeptide(L)'
;MDEKIRIKDIAERAGVSVGTVDRVLHKRPNVSQKAREKVEKALAEMDYQPNMYASALAYNKAYTFYLLMPKHESEAYWEEIEEGAMKACELMRDFQINVKIMYYKRFDTPSFIKKYTECLDSAPDGVIIVPAELETTRQFTDKLHQHNIPFVLLDSNMPDLRPLSFYGQDSFSSGSFAAKVLMLVASNEQEIMLMKQMKDGKVVSKQQENREVGFRHYMHDHFPHIKITELNLPLEYERKNYDEILEDFFTSHPQLHHCITLNSKAHIVGSFLLHTNRRDVQIMGYDMVGKNVECLKQGSISFLIAQHAYMQGYSCVDTLFRAIVLKKEVEPVNYMPIELLLKENVDFYRRTQL
;
A
#
# COMPACT_ATOMS: atom_id res chain seq x y z
N MET A 1 -29.77 -3.21 27.78
CA MET A 1 -28.39 -3.74 27.68
C MET A 1 -28.56 -5.23 27.39
N ASP A 2 -28.33 -5.64 26.16
CA ASP A 2 -28.37 -7.07 25.82
C ASP A 2 -27.25 -7.78 26.58
N GLU A 3 -27.62 -8.72 27.41
CA GLU A 3 -26.71 -9.49 28.22
C GLU A 3 -25.93 -10.40 27.26
N LYS A 4 -24.62 -10.22 27.17
CA LYS A 4 -23.75 -10.94 26.22
C LYS A 4 -23.75 -12.43 26.57
N ILE A 5 -24.34 -13.27 25.74
CA ILE A 5 -24.44 -14.71 25.93
C ILE A 5 -23.03 -15.31 26.03
N ARG A 6 -22.80 -16.13 27.04
CA ARG A 6 -21.53 -16.80 27.33
C ARG A 6 -21.59 -18.29 27.00
N ILE A 7 -20.46 -18.92 26.80
CA ILE A 7 -20.37 -20.38 26.59
C ILE A 7 -21.04 -21.16 27.73
N LYS A 8 -21.02 -20.61 28.96
CA LYS A 8 -21.71 -21.18 30.13
C LYS A 8 -23.21 -21.24 29.95
N ASP A 9 -23.79 -20.19 29.40
CA ASP A 9 -25.24 -20.10 29.20
C ASP A 9 -25.72 -21.11 28.13
N ILE A 10 -24.89 -21.32 27.10
CA ILE A 10 -25.12 -22.35 26.08
C ILE A 10 -25.01 -23.75 26.67
N ALA A 11 -24.01 -23.98 27.51
CA ALA A 11 -23.81 -25.27 28.18
C ALA A 11 -25.03 -25.63 29.06
N GLU A 12 -25.57 -24.67 29.79
CA GLU A 12 -26.79 -24.80 30.60
C GLU A 12 -28.00 -25.08 29.71
N ARG A 13 -28.21 -24.30 28.63
CA ARG A 13 -29.31 -24.48 27.67
C ARG A 13 -29.27 -25.84 26.96
N ALA A 14 -28.09 -26.28 26.57
CA ALA A 14 -27.87 -27.58 25.89
C ALA A 14 -27.88 -28.79 26.84
N GLY A 15 -27.78 -28.54 28.15
CA GLY A 15 -27.66 -29.61 29.17
C GLY A 15 -26.38 -30.44 29.04
N VAL A 16 -25.25 -29.76 28.74
CA VAL A 16 -23.92 -30.37 28.58
C VAL A 16 -22.85 -29.59 29.37
N SER A 17 -21.64 -30.12 29.48
CA SER A 17 -20.54 -29.38 30.08
C SER A 17 -20.03 -28.25 29.19
N VAL A 18 -19.44 -27.20 29.81
CA VAL A 18 -18.77 -26.09 29.09
C VAL A 18 -17.68 -26.64 28.13
N GLY A 19 -16.94 -27.68 28.57
CA GLY A 19 -15.94 -28.34 27.72
C GLY A 19 -16.51 -29.08 26.52
N THR A 20 -17.80 -29.53 26.59
CA THR A 20 -18.49 -30.12 25.44
C THR A 20 -18.87 -29.04 24.44
N VAL A 21 -19.39 -27.90 24.91
CA VAL A 21 -19.68 -26.73 24.05
C VAL A 21 -18.41 -26.25 23.36
N ASP A 22 -17.31 -26.08 24.09
CA ASP A 22 -16.02 -25.69 23.52
C ASP A 22 -15.54 -26.63 22.42
N ARG A 23 -15.66 -27.94 22.62
CA ARG A 23 -15.31 -28.95 21.60
C ARG A 23 -16.19 -28.86 20.36
N VAL A 24 -17.48 -28.60 20.50
CA VAL A 24 -18.42 -28.45 19.37
C VAL A 24 -18.09 -27.18 18.60
N LEU A 25 -17.92 -26.04 19.27
CA LEU A 25 -17.59 -24.75 18.66
C LEU A 25 -16.29 -24.82 17.85
N HIS A 26 -15.29 -25.55 18.34
CA HIS A 26 -13.99 -25.70 17.69
C HIS A 26 -13.83 -26.97 16.84
N LYS A 27 -14.95 -27.67 16.55
CA LYS A 27 -14.97 -28.91 15.74
C LYS A 27 -13.96 -29.98 16.20
N ARG A 28 -13.67 -30.03 17.51
CA ARG A 28 -12.75 -31.02 18.09
C ARG A 28 -13.35 -32.40 18.15
N PRO A 29 -12.55 -33.49 18.07
CA PRO A 29 -13.04 -34.86 18.20
C PRO A 29 -13.55 -35.18 19.61
N ASN A 30 -14.13 -36.39 19.78
CA ASN A 30 -14.64 -36.93 21.03
C ASN A 30 -15.87 -36.20 21.59
N VAL A 31 -16.81 -35.82 20.73
CA VAL A 31 -18.15 -35.38 21.11
C VAL A 31 -19.17 -36.32 20.44
N SER A 32 -20.10 -36.85 21.25
CA SER A 32 -21.17 -37.71 20.69
C SER A 32 -22.09 -36.91 19.78
N GLN A 33 -22.63 -37.57 18.76
CA GLN A 33 -23.56 -36.92 17.81
C GLN A 33 -24.74 -36.26 18.53
N LYS A 34 -25.31 -36.93 19.53
CA LYS A 34 -26.40 -36.40 20.34
C LYS A 34 -26.06 -35.14 21.13
N ALA A 35 -24.80 -35.06 21.65
CA ALA A 35 -24.33 -33.86 22.34
C ALA A 35 -24.07 -32.70 21.36
N ARG A 36 -23.54 -33.00 20.16
CA ARG A 36 -23.34 -32.02 19.10
C ARG A 36 -24.65 -31.37 18.69
N GLU A 37 -25.68 -32.18 18.37
CA GLU A 37 -27.01 -31.68 17.99
C GLU A 37 -27.65 -30.78 19.06
N LYS A 38 -27.53 -31.16 20.34
CA LYS A 38 -28.04 -30.33 21.43
C LYS A 38 -27.35 -28.96 21.51
N VAL A 39 -26.01 -28.93 21.33
CA VAL A 39 -25.25 -27.70 21.35
C VAL A 39 -25.57 -26.83 20.14
N GLU A 40 -25.61 -27.41 18.93
CA GLU A 40 -25.95 -26.69 17.70
C GLU A 40 -27.37 -26.08 17.76
N LYS A 41 -28.33 -26.82 18.34
CA LYS A 41 -29.66 -26.31 18.59
C LYS A 41 -29.66 -25.13 19.59
N ALA A 42 -28.96 -25.24 20.68
CA ALA A 42 -28.85 -24.15 21.67
C ALA A 42 -28.17 -22.92 21.11
N LEU A 43 -27.10 -23.08 20.29
CA LEU A 43 -26.43 -21.99 19.59
C LEU A 43 -27.38 -21.24 18.67
N ALA A 44 -28.20 -21.96 17.87
CA ALA A 44 -29.19 -21.38 16.99
C ALA A 44 -30.34 -20.67 17.75
N GLU A 45 -30.87 -21.29 18.81
CA GLU A 45 -31.94 -20.72 19.62
C GLU A 45 -31.55 -19.44 20.34
N MET A 46 -30.26 -19.34 20.73
CA MET A 46 -29.71 -18.19 21.48
C MET A 46 -29.04 -17.16 20.59
N ASP A 47 -29.05 -17.35 19.26
CA ASP A 47 -28.31 -16.51 18.29
C ASP A 47 -26.88 -16.21 18.74
N TYR A 48 -26.19 -17.26 19.23
CA TYR A 48 -24.86 -17.10 19.79
C TYR A 48 -23.82 -16.91 18.70
N GLN A 49 -23.15 -15.78 18.75
CA GLN A 49 -21.97 -15.51 17.92
C GLN A 49 -20.69 -15.70 18.73
N PRO A 50 -19.81 -16.64 18.32
CA PRO A 50 -18.54 -16.85 18.98
C PRO A 50 -17.71 -15.56 19.02
N ASN A 51 -17.18 -15.20 20.19
CA ASN A 51 -16.22 -14.12 20.27
C ASN A 51 -14.86 -14.61 19.73
N MET A 52 -14.63 -14.36 18.44
CA MET A 52 -13.40 -14.81 17.76
C MET A 52 -12.12 -14.22 18.37
N TYR A 53 -12.21 -13.00 18.93
CA TYR A 53 -11.09 -12.40 19.63
C TYR A 53 -10.73 -13.17 20.92
N ALA A 54 -11.73 -13.51 21.72
CA ALA A 54 -11.51 -14.33 22.92
C ALA A 54 -10.97 -15.72 22.57
N SER A 55 -11.46 -16.33 21.49
CA SER A 55 -10.96 -17.61 21.00
C SER A 55 -9.51 -17.50 20.54
N ALA A 56 -9.16 -16.47 19.77
CA ALA A 56 -7.80 -16.25 19.30
C ALA A 56 -6.81 -16.05 20.46
N LEU A 57 -7.18 -15.27 21.47
CA LEU A 57 -6.38 -15.10 22.69
C LEU A 57 -6.18 -16.40 23.46
N ALA A 58 -7.22 -17.25 23.53
CA ALA A 58 -7.14 -18.53 24.24
C ALA A 58 -6.21 -19.56 23.54
N TYR A 59 -5.98 -19.44 22.23
CA TYR A 59 -5.08 -20.31 21.48
C TYR A 59 -3.60 -20.12 21.82
N ASN A 60 -3.21 -18.97 22.37
CA ASN A 60 -1.85 -18.63 22.80
C ASN A 60 -0.75 -19.00 21.77
N LYS A 61 -1.06 -18.87 20.47
CA LYS A 61 -0.13 -19.13 19.37
C LYS A 61 0.49 -17.82 18.91
N ALA A 62 1.81 -17.78 18.79
CA ALA A 62 2.52 -16.69 18.15
C ALA A 62 2.45 -16.83 16.62
N TYR A 63 2.26 -15.71 15.93
CA TYR A 63 2.25 -15.63 14.48
C TYR A 63 3.32 -14.66 14.00
N THR A 64 4.01 -15.03 12.93
CA THR A 64 5.03 -14.17 12.33
C THR A 64 4.67 -13.86 10.90
N PHE A 65 4.46 -12.57 10.62
CA PHE A 65 4.26 -12.04 9.28
C PHE A 65 5.55 -11.38 8.79
N TYR A 66 5.84 -11.53 7.50
CA TYR A 66 6.99 -10.89 6.88
C TYR A 66 6.53 -9.82 5.90
N LEU A 67 7.14 -8.64 5.97
CA LEU A 67 6.96 -7.57 5.00
C LEU A 67 8.22 -7.48 4.14
N LEU A 68 8.13 -7.92 2.87
CA LEU A 68 9.18 -7.73 1.88
C LEU A 68 8.95 -6.41 1.15
N MET A 69 9.88 -5.47 1.32
CA MET A 69 9.78 -4.13 0.76
C MET A 69 11.13 -3.57 0.30
N PRO A 70 11.15 -2.56 -0.58
CA PRO A 70 12.39 -1.91 -0.96
C PRO A 70 13.11 -1.26 0.23
N LYS A 71 14.45 -1.40 0.26
CA LYS A 71 15.28 -0.60 1.18
C LYS A 71 15.07 0.88 0.86
N HIS A 72 14.85 1.70 1.87
CA HIS A 72 14.58 3.12 1.74
C HIS A 72 15.41 3.93 2.75
N GLU A 73 15.46 5.23 2.53
CA GLU A 73 15.97 6.22 3.47
C GLU A 73 14.83 6.79 4.29
N SER A 74 15.13 7.54 5.35
CA SER A 74 14.13 8.27 6.13
C SER A 74 13.37 9.29 5.26
N GLU A 75 12.14 9.60 5.68
CA GLU A 75 11.21 10.51 4.99
C GLU A 75 10.78 10.04 3.58
N ALA A 76 10.92 8.74 3.29
CA ALA A 76 10.48 8.15 2.04
C ALA A 76 9.04 7.61 2.14
N TYR A 77 8.38 7.44 0.99
CA TYR A 77 7.07 6.79 0.89
C TYR A 77 7.02 5.42 1.60
N TRP A 78 8.12 4.67 1.52
CA TRP A 78 8.23 3.34 2.14
C TRP A 78 8.31 3.37 3.66
N GLU A 79 8.84 4.45 4.25
CA GLU A 79 8.87 4.62 5.71
C GLU A 79 7.46 4.73 6.30
N GLU A 80 6.55 5.46 5.65
CA GLU A 80 5.15 5.53 6.08
C GLU A 80 4.45 4.17 6.06
N ILE A 81 4.74 3.34 5.05
CA ILE A 81 4.23 1.95 4.97
C ILE A 81 4.75 1.12 6.14
N GLU A 82 6.06 1.21 6.42
CA GLU A 82 6.68 0.51 7.53
C GLU A 82 6.09 0.93 8.87
N GLU A 83 5.95 2.23 9.11
CA GLU A 83 5.32 2.78 10.32
C GLU A 83 3.90 2.23 10.51
N GLY A 84 3.10 2.20 9.45
CA GLY A 84 1.74 1.66 9.49
C GLY A 84 1.71 0.18 9.84
N ALA A 85 2.58 -0.63 9.22
CA ALA A 85 2.69 -2.05 9.50
C ALA A 85 3.14 -2.32 10.95
N MET A 86 4.12 -1.55 11.44
CA MET A 86 4.59 -1.68 12.82
C MET A 86 3.55 -1.21 13.83
N LYS A 87 2.74 -0.19 13.49
CA LYS A 87 1.63 0.23 14.35
C LYS A 87 0.54 -0.83 14.46
N ALA A 88 0.21 -1.49 13.36
CA ALA A 88 -0.71 -2.64 13.40
C ALA A 88 -0.16 -3.77 14.30
N CYS A 89 1.12 -4.09 14.17
CA CYS A 89 1.81 -5.07 15.01
C CYS A 89 1.72 -4.70 16.51
N GLU A 90 1.97 -3.44 16.86
CA GLU A 90 1.85 -2.94 18.22
C GLU A 90 0.44 -3.13 18.81
N LEU A 91 -0.60 -2.75 18.04
CA LEU A 91 -1.98 -2.86 18.46
C LEU A 91 -2.46 -4.32 18.59
N MET A 92 -1.83 -5.23 17.86
CA MET A 92 -2.18 -6.66 17.85
C MET A 92 -1.24 -7.53 18.71
N ARG A 93 -0.37 -6.92 19.55
CA ARG A 93 0.62 -7.64 20.36
C ARG A 93 0.00 -8.67 21.32
N ASP A 94 -1.21 -8.38 21.82
CA ASP A 94 -1.89 -9.31 22.75
C ASP A 94 -2.28 -10.63 22.05
N PHE A 95 -2.37 -10.63 20.71
CA PHE A 95 -2.54 -11.82 19.88
C PHE A 95 -1.21 -12.45 19.45
N GLN A 96 -0.09 -12.01 20.04
CA GLN A 96 1.26 -12.48 19.74
C GLN A 96 1.62 -12.36 18.23
N ILE A 97 1.17 -11.28 17.58
CA ILE A 97 1.54 -10.96 16.21
C ILE A 97 2.92 -10.33 16.19
N ASN A 98 3.82 -10.88 15.37
CA ASN A 98 5.13 -10.30 15.08
C ASN A 98 5.21 -9.96 13.60
N VAL A 99 5.64 -8.74 13.28
CA VAL A 99 5.95 -8.32 11.91
C VAL A 99 7.46 -8.18 11.78
N LYS A 100 8.04 -8.89 10.80
CA LYS A 100 9.47 -8.80 10.46
C LYS A 100 9.62 -8.18 9.09
N ILE A 101 10.45 -7.15 8.99
CA ILE A 101 10.69 -6.44 7.74
C ILE A 101 11.93 -6.99 7.08
N MET A 102 11.81 -7.30 5.79
CA MET A 102 12.91 -7.74 4.93
C MET A 102 13.11 -6.75 3.80
N TYR A 103 14.22 -6.04 3.84
CA TYR A 103 14.55 -5.07 2.80
C TYR A 103 15.31 -5.71 1.66
N TYR A 104 14.83 -5.51 0.45
CA TYR A 104 15.57 -5.82 -0.78
C TYR A 104 16.03 -4.53 -1.47
N LYS A 105 17.10 -4.61 -2.21
CA LYS A 105 17.60 -3.49 -3.00
C LYS A 105 16.70 -3.34 -4.23
N ARG A 106 16.10 -2.14 -4.38
CA ARG A 106 15.20 -1.85 -5.51
C ARG A 106 15.93 -1.99 -6.83
N PHE A 107 15.29 -2.56 -7.84
CA PHE A 107 15.85 -2.86 -9.16
C PHE A 107 17.06 -3.82 -9.15
N ASP A 108 17.16 -4.64 -8.13
CA ASP A 108 18.19 -5.67 -7.98
C ASP A 108 17.49 -7.03 -7.78
N THR A 109 17.22 -7.71 -8.89
CA THR A 109 16.55 -9.02 -8.90
C THR A 109 17.24 -10.05 -8.00
N PRO A 110 18.57 -10.18 -8.00
CA PRO A 110 19.28 -11.06 -7.06
C PRO A 110 19.00 -10.72 -5.59
N SER A 111 18.94 -9.43 -5.24
CA SER A 111 18.60 -9.00 -3.88
C SER A 111 17.20 -9.43 -3.47
N PHE A 112 16.21 -9.29 -4.35
CA PHE A 112 14.84 -9.73 -4.09
C PHE A 112 14.77 -11.25 -3.93
N ILE A 113 15.42 -12.02 -4.82
CA ILE A 113 15.49 -13.48 -4.75
C ILE A 113 16.11 -13.94 -3.43
N LYS A 114 17.22 -13.33 -3.02
CA LYS A 114 17.85 -13.63 -1.72
C LYS A 114 16.87 -13.44 -0.57
N LYS A 115 16.13 -12.30 -0.54
CA LYS A 115 15.23 -11.97 0.55
C LYS A 115 13.99 -12.85 0.59
N TYR A 116 13.40 -13.18 -0.55
CA TYR A 116 12.27 -14.09 -0.54
C TYR A 116 12.68 -15.53 -0.14
N THR A 117 13.90 -15.96 -0.48
CA THR A 117 14.42 -17.28 -0.05
C THR A 117 14.59 -17.30 1.48
N GLU A 118 15.23 -16.28 2.05
CA GLU A 118 15.34 -16.12 3.50
C GLU A 118 13.95 -16.11 4.20
N CYS A 119 12.95 -15.48 3.54
CA CYS A 119 11.57 -15.46 4.04
C CYS A 119 10.96 -16.87 4.07
N LEU A 120 11.08 -17.62 2.99
CA LEU A 120 10.54 -19.00 2.90
C LEU A 120 11.21 -19.93 3.92
N ASP A 121 12.53 -19.84 4.08
CA ASP A 121 13.30 -20.66 5.05
C ASP A 121 12.87 -20.37 6.49
N SER A 122 12.31 -19.19 6.75
CA SER A 122 11.80 -18.81 8.07
C SER A 122 10.40 -19.33 8.37
N ALA A 123 9.74 -20.04 7.45
CA ALA A 123 8.38 -20.60 7.57
C ALA A 123 7.35 -19.57 8.09
N PRO A 124 7.07 -18.46 7.38
CA PRO A 124 6.16 -17.42 7.82
C PRO A 124 4.71 -17.91 7.90
N ASP A 125 3.92 -17.37 8.84
CA ASP A 125 2.47 -17.59 8.86
C ASP A 125 1.74 -16.78 7.78
N GLY A 126 2.32 -15.68 7.29
CA GLY A 126 1.80 -14.84 6.22
C GLY A 126 2.85 -13.86 5.69
N VAL A 127 2.67 -13.38 4.46
CA VAL A 127 3.65 -12.50 3.80
C VAL A 127 2.95 -11.28 3.19
N ILE A 128 3.54 -10.11 3.37
CA ILE A 128 3.17 -8.87 2.67
C ILE A 128 4.30 -8.60 1.67
N ILE A 129 3.94 -8.38 0.41
CA ILE A 129 4.91 -8.25 -0.67
C ILE A 129 4.70 -6.91 -1.38
N VAL A 130 5.71 -6.05 -1.34
CA VAL A 130 5.86 -5.02 -2.38
C VAL A 130 6.49 -5.71 -3.59
N PRO A 131 5.77 -5.85 -4.72
CA PRO A 131 6.26 -6.62 -5.85
C PRO A 131 7.51 -6.00 -6.48
N ALA A 132 8.44 -6.85 -6.89
CA ALA A 132 9.52 -6.48 -7.80
C ALA A 132 9.07 -6.69 -9.27
N GLU A 133 9.92 -7.21 -10.11
CA GLU A 133 9.56 -7.62 -11.46
C GLU A 133 8.55 -8.78 -11.44
N LEU A 134 7.59 -8.79 -12.39
CA LEU A 134 6.46 -9.74 -12.41
C LEU A 134 6.92 -11.19 -12.34
N GLU A 135 7.86 -11.59 -13.20
CA GLU A 135 8.30 -12.99 -13.28
C GLU A 135 8.97 -13.46 -12.00
N THR A 136 9.83 -12.63 -11.42
CA THR A 136 10.51 -12.96 -10.16
C THR A 136 9.52 -12.99 -8.98
N THR A 137 8.55 -12.09 -8.98
CA THR A 137 7.47 -12.09 -7.97
C THR A 137 6.61 -13.33 -8.11
N ARG A 138 6.29 -13.77 -9.34
CA ARG A 138 5.55 -15.01 -9.62
C ARG A 138 6.26 -16.24 -9.05
N GLN A 139 7.57 -16.37 -9.28
CA GLN A 139 8.36 -17.48 -8.72
C GLN A 139 8.28 -17.55 -7.20
N PHE A 140 8.24 -16.41 -6.53
CA PHE A 140 8.05 -16.35 -5.09
C PHE A 140 6.63 -16.76 -4.68
N THR A 141 5.61 -16.18 -5.29
CA THR A 141 4.21 -16.44 -4.93
C THR A 141 3.80 -17.88 -5.24
N ASP A 142 4.33 -18.51 -6.28
CA ASP A 142 4.12 -19.92 -6.58
C ASP A 142 4.65 -20.82 -5.44
N LYS A 143 5.81 -20.49 -4.86
CA LYS A 143 6.34 -21.20 -3.69
C LYS A 143 5.46 -20.97 -2.44
N LEU A 144 4.94 -19.76 -2.22
CA LEU A 144 4.00 -19.49 -1.14
C LEU A 144 2.71 -20.33 -1.29
N HIS A 145 2.17 -20.44 -2.50
CA HIS A 145 1.01 -21.29 -2.78
C HIS A 145 1.30 -22.76 -2.51
N GLN A 146 2.47 -23.28 -2.94
CA GLN A 146 2.89 -24.66 -2.67
C GLN A 146 2.95 -24.99 -1.17
N HIS A 147 3.32 -24.00 -0.35
CA HIS A 147 3.40 -24.14 1.11
C HIS A 147 2.10 -23.70 1.83
N ASN A 148 1.05 -23.33 1.10
CA ASN A 148 -0.19 -22.78 1.65
C ASN A 148 0.01 -21.55 2.55
N ILE A 149 1.00 -20.71 2.24
CA ILE A 149 1.28 -19.47 2.96
C ILE A 149 0.50 -18.33 2.29
N PRO A 150 -0.46 -17.72 2.99
CA PRO A 150 -1.23 -16.59 2.44
C PRO A 150 -0.34 -15.36 2.31
N PHE A 151 -0.58 -14.57 1.25
CA PHE A 151 0.15 -13.33 1.04
C PHE A 151 -0.77 -12.19 0.57
N VAL A 152 -0.37 -10.98 0.89
CA VAL A 152 -1.02 -9.72 0.48
C VAL A 152 -0.05 -8.94 -0.41
N LEU A 153 -0.55 -8.43 -1.52
CA LEU A 153 0.21 -7.50 -2.37
C LEU A 153 0.01 -6.06 -1.90
N LEU A 154 1.06 -5.30 -1.94
CA LEU A 154 1.12 -3.91 -1.49
C LEU A 154 1.67 -3.02 -2.59
N ASP A 155 1.07 -1.83 -2.78
CA ASP A 155 1.48 -0.80 -3.75
C ASP A 155 1.16 -1.13 -5.21
N SER A 156 1.56 -2.29 -5.71
CA SER A 156 1.36 -2.69 -7.10
C SER A 156 0.48 -3.94 -7.20
N ASN A 157 -0.65 -3.82 -7.93
CA ASN A 157 -1.58 -4.93 -8.13
C ASN A 157 -1.10 -5.87 -9.24
N MET A 158 -1.06 -7.15 -8.94
CA MET A 158 -0.76 -8.25 -9.86
C MET A 158 -1.78 -9.38 -9.66
N PRO A 159 -3.02 -9.23 -10.13
CA PRO A 159 -4.12 -10.15 -9.81
C PRO A 159 -3.86 -11.60 -10.28
N ASP A 160 -3.10 -11.78 -11.35
CA ASP A 160 -2.73 -13.11 -11.87
C ASP A 160 -1.90 -13.93 -10.88
N LEU A 161 -1.31 -13.29 -9.85
CA LEU A 161 -0.58 -13.98 -8.79
C LEU A 161 -1.51 -14.53 -7.70
N ARG A 162 -2.81 -14.25 -7.76
CA ARG A 162 -3.85 -14.73 -6.83
C ARG A 162 -3.51 -14.45 -5.35
N PRO A 163 -3.24 -13.18 -4.98
CA PRO A 163 -3.03 -12.82 -3.58
C PRO A 163 -4.30 -13.04 -2.76
N LEU A 164 -4.16 -13.19 -1.44
CA LEU A 164 -5.27 -13.14 -0.50
C LEU A 164 -5.99 -11.78 -0.58
N SER A 165 -5.22 -10.71 -0.71
CA SER A 165 -5.71 -9.33 -0.83
C SER A 165 -4.65 -8.44 -1.47
N PHE A 166 -5.08 -7.27 -1.94
CA PHE A 166 -4.23 -6.21 -2.44
C PHE A 166 -4.60 -4.88 -1.78
N TYR A 167 -3.58 -4.08 -1.44
CA TYR A 167 -3.72 -2.69 -1.00
C TYR A 167 -2.83 -1.77 -1.83
N GLY A 168 -3.42 -0.72 -2.37
CA GLY A 168 -2.74 0.29 -3.19
C GLY A 168 -3.74 1.19 -3.89
N GLN A 169 -3.25 2.14 -4.67
CA GLN A 169 -4.10 3.03 -5.44
C GLN A 169 -4.40 2.43 -6.83
N ASP A 170 -5.59 2.69 -7.38
CA ASP A 170 -5.83 2.46 -8.80
C ASP A 170 -4.95 3.42 -9.61
N SER A 171 -3.86 2.90 -10.14
CA SER A 171 -2.84 3.70 -10.81
C SER A 171 -3.35 4.35 -12.09
N PHE A 172 -4.21 3.68 -12.87
CA PHE A 172 -4.77 4.25 -14.09
C PHE A 172 -5.70 5.43 -13.75
N SER A 173 -6.65 5.21 -12.85
CA SER A 173 -7.58 6.26 -12.40
C SER A 173 -6.84 7.42 -11.74
N SER A 174 -5.78 7.12 -10.98
CA SER A 174 -4.93 8.14 -10.36
C SER A 174 -4.19 8.99 -11.39
N GLY A 175 -3.70 8.38 -12.46
CA GLY A 175 -3.09 9.11 -13.58
C GLY A 175 -4.07 10.00 -14.32
N SER A 176 -5.29 9.51 -14.60
CA SER A 176 -6.37 10.30 -15.20
C SER A 176 -6.80 11.45 -14.29
N PHE A 177 -6.90 11.20 -12.98
CA PHE A 177 -7.18 12.24 -11.99
C PHE A 177 -6.09 13.31 -11.99
N ALA A 178 -4.81 12.91 -12.02
CA ALA A 178 -3.67 13.81 -12.07
C ALA A 178 -3.72 14.73 -13.31
N ALA A 179 -4.03 14.18 -14.48
CA ALA A 179 -4.22 14.95 -15.70
C ALA A 179 -5.35 15.98 -15.56
N LYS A 180 -6.51 15.54 -15.05
CA LYS A 180 -7.65 16.43 -14.82
C LYS A 180 -7.32 17.59 -13.90
N VAL A 181 -6.67 17.31 -12.79
CA VAL A 181 -6.29 18.33 -11.79
C VAL A 181 -5.25 19.29 -12.37
N LEU A 182 -4.22 18.77 -13.06
CA LEU A 182 -3.23 19.62 -13.74
C LEU A 182 -3.92 20.59 -14.70
N MET A 183 -4.88 20.12 -15.48
CA MET A 183 -5.57 20.93 -16.49
C MET A 183 -6.56 21.95 -15.92
N LEU A 184 -6.87 21.90 -14.61
CA LEU A 184 -7.60 23.01 -13.97
C LEU A 184 -6.78 24.30 -13.88
N VAL A 185 -5.45 24.19 -13.84
CA VAL A 185 -4.53 25.34 -13.78
C VAL A 185 -3.76 25.58 -15.08
N ALA A 186 -3.56 24.53 -15.88
CA ALA A 186 -2.76 24.55 -17.10
C ALA A 186 -3.58 24.56 -18.40
N SER A 187 -4.88 24.91 -18.35
CA SER A 187 -5.79 24.82 -19.51
C SER A 187 -5.40 25.71 -20.68
N ASN A 188 -4.64 26.78 -20.43
CA ASN A 188 -4.18 27.75 -21.47
C ASN A 188 -2.78 27.44 -22.02
N GLU A 189 -2.14 26.38 -21.50
CA GLU A 189 -0.81 25.97 -21.95
C GLU A 189 -0.86 25.29 -23.32
N GLN A 190 0.24 25.41 -24.05
CA GLN A 190 0.44 24.68 -25.31
C GLN A 190 1.33 23.45 -25.10
N GLU A 191 2.09 23.46 -24.00
CA GLU A 191 3.07 22.43 -23.66
C GLU A 191 3.13 22.24 -22.14
N ILE A 192 3.23 20.99 -21.71
CA ILE A 192 3.49 20.61 -20.31
C ILE A 192 4.66 19.65 -20.23
N MET A 193 5.42 19.68 -19.14
CA MET A 193 6.51 18.74 -18.91
C MET A 193 6.01 17.52 -18.10
N LEU A 194 6.31 16.33 -18.59
CA LEU A 194 6.20 15.09 -17.84
C LEU A 194 7.60 14.60 -17.44
N MET A 195 7.94 14.77 -16.17
CA MET A 195 9.20 14.25 -15.62
C MET A 195 9.08 12.77 -15.28
N LYS A 196 10.05 11.99 -15.75
CA LYS A 196 10.17 10.55 -15.46
C LYS A 196 11.56 10.24 -14.91
N GLN A 197 11.62 9.27 -13.99
CA GLN A 197 12.89 8.65 -13.63
C GLN A 197 13.08 7.36 -14.40
N MET A 198 14.25 7.23 -15.02
CA MET A 198 14.59 6.12 -15.91
C MET A 198 15.83 5.39 -15.40
N LYS A 199 15.81 4.07 -15.51
CA LYS A 199 16.98 3.21 -15.36
C LYS A 199 17.13 2.35 -16.61
N ASP A 200 18.28 2.39 -17.25
CA ASP A 200 18.58 1.63 -18.48
C ASP A 200 17.51 1.82 -19.58
N GLY A 201 17.01 3.07 -19.73
CA GLY A 201 16.01 3.44 -20.73
C GLY A 201 14.57 2.99 -20.41
N LYS A 202 14.31 2.46 -19.22
CA LYS A 202 12.98 2.00 -18.79
C LYS A 202 12.48 2.78 -17.59
N VAL A 203 11.16 2.98 -17.52
CA VAL A 203 10.48 3.50 -16.32
C VAL A 203 10.63 2.49 -15.19
N VAL A 204 10.91 3.00 -14.00
CA VAL A 204 11.35 2.18 -12.87
C VAL A 204 10.22 1.56 -12.03
N SER A 205 8.94 1.79 -12.40
CA SER A 205 7.80 1.33 -11.60
C SER A 205 6.59 1.03 -12.48
N LYS A 206 6.01 -0.15 -12.32
CA LYS A 206 4.75 -0.52 -13.01
C LYS A 206 3.59 0.40 -12.65
N GLN A 207 3.56 0.84 -11.41
CA GLN A 207 2.58 1.82 -10.93
C GLN A 207 2.73 3.15 -11.68
N GLN A 208 3.96 3.64 -11.86
CA GLN A 208 4.22 4.86 -12.63
C GLN A 208 3.85 4.69 -14.10
N GLU A 209 4.15 3.54 -14.71
CA GLU A 209 3.71 3.24 -16.09
C GLU A 209 2.19 3.31 -16.23
N ASN A 210 1.45 2.65 -15.33
CA ASN A 210 0.00 2.65 -15.37
C ASN A 210 -0.60 4.05 -15.13
N ARG A 211 0.00 4.86 -14.24
CA ARG A 211 -0.37 6.28 -14.09
C ARG A 211 -0.14 7.05 -15.36
N GLU A 212 0.99 6.84 -16.03
CA GLU A 212 1.27 7.49 -17.31
C GLU A 212 0.24 7.12 -18.38
N VAL A 213 -0.14 5.85 -18.46
CA VAL A 213 -1.21 5.42 -19.38
C VAL A 213 -2.52 6.17 -19.09
N GLY A 214 -2.96 6.24 -17.84
CA GLY A 214 -4.18 6.96 -17.46
C GLY A 214 -4.07 8.46 -17.71
N PHE A 215 -2.92 9.07 -17.41
CA PHE A 215 -2.64 10.47 -17.67
C PHE A 215 -2.73 10.80 -19.15
N ARG A 216 -2.03 10.04 -20.00
CA ARG A 216 -2.02 10.27 -21.45
C ARG A 216 -3.38 10.01 -22.11
N HIS A 217 -4.12 9.01 -21.62
CA HIS A 217 -5.48 8.74 -22.09
C HIS A 217 -6.37 9.96 -21.85
N TYR A 218 -6.38 10.50 -20.64
CA TYR A 218 -7.16 11.70 -20.31
C TYR A 218 -6.75 12.91 -21.16
N MET A 219 -5.44 13.15 -21.32
CA MET A 219 -4.93 14.25 -22.13
C MET A 219 -5.32 14.11 -23.61
N HIS A 220 -5.19 12.91 -24.15
CA HIS A 220 -5.60 12.64 -25.55
C HIS A 220 -7.08 12.93 -25.79
N ASP A 221 -7.95 12.52 -24.86
CA ASP A 221 -9.41 12.63 -25.03
C ASP A 221 -9.93 14.05 -24.82
N HIS A 222 -9.31 14.82 -23.92
CA HIS A 222 -9.82 16.12 -23.50
C HIS A 222 -8.95 17.31 -23.95
N PHE A 223 -7.65 17.11 -24.14
CA PHE A 223 -6.69 18.16 -24.46
C PHE A 223 -5.69 17.72 -25.54
N PRO A 224 -6.15 17.22 -26.71
CA PRO A 224 -5.28 16.64 -27.75
C PRO A 224 -4.32 17.66 -28.39
N HIS A 225 -4.56 18.94 -28.18
CA HIS A 225 -3.72 20.03 -28.73
C HIS A 225 -2.52 20.36 -27.83
N ILE A 226 -2.51 19.88 -26.57
CA ILE A 226 -1.42 20.15 -25.63
C ILE A 226 -0.29 19.14 -25.85
N LYS A 227 0.90 19.65 -26.12
CA LYS A 227 2.11 18.85 -26.25
C LYS A 227 2.60 18.39 -24.88
N ILE A 228 2.87 17.10 -24.74
CA ILE A 228 3.52 16.52 -23.56
C ILE A 228 4.99 16.31 -23.88
N THR A 229 5.86 17.12 -23.28
CA THR A 229 7.31 17.03 -23.43
C THR A 229 7.91 16.27 -22.26
N GLU A 230 8.64 15.21 -22.56
CA GLU A 230 9.22 14.34 -21.55
C GLU A 230 10.57 14.84 -21.08
N LEU A 231 10.75 14.87 -19.76
CA LEU A 231 12.06 15.03 -19.14
C LEU A 231 12.45 13.72 -18.45
N ASN A 232 13.40 13.01 -19.01
CA ASN A 232 13.88 11.73 -18.51
C ASN A 232 15.12 11.93 -17.64
N LEU A 233 14.97 11.78 -16.31
CA LEU A 233 16.07 11.90 -15.36
C LEU A 233 16.62 10.52 -15.02
N PRO A 234 17.95 10.30 -15.03
CA PRO A 234 18.57 9.08 -14.55
C PRO A 234 18.22 8.82 -13.07
N LEU A 235 18.04 7.55 -12.69
CA LEU A 235 17.64 7.18 -11.33
C LEU A 235 18.70 7.52 -10.27
N GLU A 236 19.97 7.34 -10.62
CA GLU A 236 21.12 7.51 -9.73
C GLU A 236 22.03 8.63 -10.27
N TYR A 237 21.64 9.87 -9.99
CA TYR A 237 22.44 11.04 -10.33
C TYR A 237 22.69 11.87 -9.10
N GLU A 238 23.88 12.45 -9.00
CA GLU A 238 24.16 13.47 -8.00
C GLU A 238 23.28 14.69 -8.25
N ARG A 239 22.87 15.38 -7.20
CA ARG A 239 22.00 16.58 -7.27
C ARG A 239 22.51 17.63 -8.27
N LYS A 240 23.83 17.81 -8.36
CA LYS A 240 24.46 18.74 -9.29
C LYS A 240 24.14 18.45 -10.74
N ASN A 241 24.06 17.17 -11.10
CA ASN A 241 23.76 16.76 -12.47
C ASN A 241 22.27 16.95 -12.83
N TYR A 242 21.35 16.82 -11.85
CA TYR A 242 19.95 17.18 -12.09
C TYR A 242 19.78 18.67 -12.37
N ASP A 243 20.46 19.53 -11.64
CA ASP A 243 20.37 20.99 -11.83
C ASP A 243 20.83 21.40 -13.23
N GLU A 244 21.90 20.83 -13.78
CA GLU A 244 22.37 21.08 -15.14
C GLU A 244 21.33 20.63 -16.20
N ILE A 245 20.77 19.43 -16.05
CA ILE A 245 19.73 18.90 -16.96
C ILE A 245 18.47 19.77 -16.91
N LEU A 246 18.06 20.20 -15.74
CA LEU A 246 16.89 21.05 -15.56
C LEU A 246 17.10 22.45 -16.13
N GLU A 247 18.29 23.04 -15.95
CA GLU A 247 18.63 24.35 -16.52
C GLU A 247 18.60 24.31 -18.04
N ASP A 248 19.23 23.31 -18.65
CA ASP A 248 19.22 23.10 -20.11
C ASP A 248 17.79 22.90 -20.64
N PHE A 249 17.00 22.11 -19.91
CA PHE A 249 15.60 21.87 -20.28
C PHE A 249 14.76 23.15 -20.28
N PHE A 250 14.75 23.90 -19.17
CA PHE A 250 13.94 25.11 -19.06
C PHE A 250 14.46 26.24 -19.94
N THR A 251 15.74 26.28 -20.24
CA THR A 251 16.32 27.23 -21.21
C THR A 251 15.82 26.93 -22.63
N SER A 252 15.66 25.66 -22.97
CA SER A 252 15.16 25.22 -24.28
C SER A 252 13.62 25.32 -24.40
N HIS A 253 12.91 25.44 -23.26
CA HIS A 253 11.43 25.51 -23.20
C HIS A 253 10.96 26.72 -22.37
N PRO A 254 11.25 27.97 -22.81
CA PRO A 254 11.00 29.16 -22.00
C PRO A 254 9.52 29.49 -21.79
N GLN A 255 8.61 28.87 -22.55
CA GLN A 255 7.16 29.09 -22.46
C GLN A 255 6.46 27.97 -21.65
N LEU A 256 7.23 27.07 -21.05
CA LEU A 256 6.67 25.98 -20.28
C LEU A 256 6.57 26.38 -18.79
N HIS A 257 5.35 26.42 -18.26
CA HIS A 257 5.08 26.84 -16.88
C HIS A 257 4.54 25.71 -15.99
N HIS A 258 4.06 24.62 -16.56
CA HIS A 258 3.46 23.53 -15.79
C HIS A 258 4.12 22.19 -16.03
N CYS A 259 4.45 21.53 -14.93
CA CYS A 259 5.17 20.27 -14.88
C CYS A 259 4.41 19.24 -14.07
N ILE A 260 4.62 17.97 -14.37
CA ILE A 260 4.10 16.86 -13.59
C ILE A 260 5.13 15.73 -13.48
N THR A 261 5.16 15.08 -12.33
CA THR A 261 5.76 13.75 -12.18
C THR A 261 4.76 12.78 -11.56
N LEU A 262 4.77 11.53 -12.01
CA LEU A 262 3.83 10.49 -11.59
C LEU A 262 4.39 9.60 -10.47
N ASN A 263 5.37 10.14 -9.73
CA ASN A 263 6.02 9.49 -8.60
C ASN A 263 6.31 10.49 -7.45
N SER A 264 6.95 10.02 -6.37
CA SER A 264 7.28 10.80 -5.16
C SER A 264 8.44 11.80 -5.32
N LYS A 265 8.92 12.09 -6.53
CA LYS A 265 10.15 12.85 -6.76
C LYS A 265 9.92 14.27 -7.30
N ALA A 266 8.74 14.85 -7.06
CA ALA A 266 8.41 16.21 -7.46
C ALA A 266 9.39 17.25 -6.88
N HIS A 267 9.93 16.99 -5.69
CA HIS A 267 10.93 17.86 -5.04
C HIS A 267 12.22 18.03 -5.84
N ILE A 268 12.55 17.15 -6.78
CA ILE A 268 13.73 17.34 -7.64
C ILE A 268 13.57 18.64 -8.44
N VAL A 269 12.44 18.75 -9.17
CA VAL A 269 12.12 19.98 -9.92
C VAL A 269 11.73 21.09 -8.96
N GLY A 270 10.92 20.84 -7.94
CA GLY A 270 10.46 21.85 -6.98
C GLY A 270 11.61 22.56 -6.28
N SER A 271 12.64 21.83 -5.83
CA SER A 271 13.83 22.43 -5.21
C SER A 271 14.66 23.26 -6.20
N PHE A 272 14.80 22.76 -7.44
CA PHE A 272 15.47 23.51 -8.51
C PHE A 272 14.76 24.84 -8.77
N LEU A 273 13.45 24.85 -8.91
CA LEU A 273 12.66 26.08 -9.14
C LEU A 273 12.82 27.08 -7.99
N LEU A 274 12.91 26.61 -6.75
CA LEU A 274 13.10 27.48 -5.58
C LEU A 274 14.48 28.16 -5.59
N HIS A 275 15.56 27.41 -5.76
CA HIS A 275 16.91 28.00 -5.66
C HIS A 275 17.31 28.79 -6.91
N THR A 276 16.69 28.54 -8.06
CA THR A 276 16.86 29.36 -9.28
C THR A 276 15.86 30.54 -9.36
N ASN A 277 14.97 30.66 -8.37
CA ASN A 277 13.93 31.67 -8.30
C ASN A 277 12.99 31.71 -9.54
N ARG A 278 12.74 30.56 -10.17
CA ARG A 278 11.78 30.42 -11.27
C ARG A 278 10.37 30.25 -10.68
N ARG A 279 9.71 31.39 -10.41
CA ARG A 279 8.38 31.41 -9.75
C ARG A 279 7.20 31.32 -10.72
N ASP A 280 7.47 31.40 -11.99
CA ASP A 280 6.54 31.25 -13.10
C ASP A 280 6.29 29.79 -13.51
N VAL A 281 7.08 28.87 -12.98
CA VAL A 281 6.96 27.41 -13.22
C VAL A 281 6.53 26.69 -11.95
N GLN A 282 5.63 25.74 -12.10
CA GLN A 282 5.12 24.91 -11.02
C GLN A 282 5.14 23.43 -11.40
N ILE A 283 5.35 22.56 -10.42
CA ILE A 283 5.24 21.12 -10.62
C ILE A 283 4.17 20.51 -9.73
N MET A 284 3.51 19.48 -10.25
CA MET A 284 2.62 18.60 -9.52
C MET A 284 3.27 17.23 -9.35
N GLY A 285 2.94 16.53 -8.26
CA GLY A 285 3.49 15.19 -8.01
C GLY A 285 2.68 14.35 -7.03
N TYR A 286 3.33 13.34 -6.51
CA TYR A 286 2.76 12.37 -5.59
C TYR A 286 3.53 12.34 -4.27
N ASP A 287 2.84 11.87 -3.26
CA ASP A 287 3.34 11.51 -1.94
C ASP A 287 3.76 12.65 -1.01
N MET A 288 3.51 12.40 0.24
CA MET A 288 3.75 13.31 1.36
C MET A 288 5.18 13.22 1.90
N VAL A 289 6.16 12.93 1.05
CA VAL A 289 7.57 12.94 1.49
C VAL A 289 7.98 14.35 1.92
N GLY A 290 8.79 14.46 2.99
CA GLY A 290 9.09 15.74 3.64
C GLY A 290 9.54 16.85 2.68
N LYS A 291 10.42 16.54 1.73
CA LYS A 291 10.89 17.49 0.69
C LYS A 291 9.78 17.96 -0.26
N ASN A 292 8.81 17.09 -0.61
CA ASN A 292 7.66 17.49 -1.41
C ASN A 292 6.77 18.47 -0.64
N VAL A 293 6.50 18.18 0.64
CA VAL A 293 5.71 19.04 1.52
C VAL A 293 6.38 20.41 1.71
N GLU A 294 7.69 20.43 1.87
CA GLU A 294 8.45 21.67 1.96
C GLU A 294 8.30 22.51 0.68
N CYS A 295 8.49 21.92 -0.51
CA CYS A 295 8.31 22.57 -1.79
C CYS A 295 6.86 23.03 -2.01
N LEU A 296 5.86 22.27 -1.58
CA LEU A 296 4.46 22.64 -1.61
C LEU A 296 4.19 23.88 -0.77
N LYS A 297 4.70 23.92 0.46
CA LYS A 297 4.54 25.06 1.37
C LYS A 297 5.25 26.33 0.86
N GLN A 298 6.36 26.17 0.15
CA GLN A 298 7.11 27.26 -0.48
C GLN A 298 6.56 27.68 -1.87
N GLY A 299 5.62 26.91 -2.42
CA GLY A 299 4.86 27.26 -3.63
C GLY A 299 5.50 26.87 -4.97
N SER A 300 6.60 26.07 -4.96
CA SER A 300 7.16 25.50 -6.21
C SER A 300 6.44 24.19 -6.63
N ILE A 301 5.79 23.51 -5.70
CA ILE A 301 4.84 22.45 -6.00
C ILE A 301 3.43 23.02 -5.84
N SER A 302 2.56 22.81 -6.85
CA SER A 302 1.17 23.27 -6.82
C SER A 302 0.29 22.37 -5.99
N PHE A 303 0.41 21.05 -6.19
CA PHE A 303 -0.34 20.04 -5.43
C PHE A 303 0.36 18.70 -5.44
N LEU A 304 0.00 17.90 -4.43
CA LEU A 304 0.42 16.52 -4.28
C LEU A 304 -0.80 15.60 -4.27
N ILE A 305 -0.63 14.40 -4.80
CA ILE A 305 -1.61 13.32 -4.68
C ILE A 305 -1.11 12.35 -3.62
N ALA A 306 -1.87 12.24 -2.52
CA ALA A 306 -1.56 11.31 -1.45
C ALA A 306 -2.10 9.91 -1.74
N GLN A 307 -1.36 8.89 -1.29
CA GLN A 307 -1.67 7.48 -1.51
C GLN A 307 -2.02 6.75 -0.21
N HIS A 308 -2.06 7.42 0.94
CA HIS A 308 -2.30 6.82 2.25
C HIS A 308 -1.34 5.67 2.58
N ALA A 309 -0.04 5.88 2.37
CA ALA A 309 1.00 4.87 2.53
C ALA A 309 0.99 4.20 3.91
N TYR A 310 0.82 4.98 4.98
CA TYR A 310 0.67 4.46 6.33
C TYR A 310 -0.49 3.47 6.46
N MET A 311 -1.67 3.83 5.92
CA MET A 311 -2.86 2.97 5.97
C MET A 311 -2.70 1.71 5.14
N GLN A 312 -1.97 1.76 4.04
CA GLN A 312 -1.64 0.57 3.26
C GLN A 312 -0.86 -0.44 4.10
N GLY A 313 0.22 0.00 4.76
CA GLY A 313 1.02 -0.86 5.64
C GLY A 313 0.21 -1.45 6.79
N TYR A 314 -0.56 -0.61 7.48
CA TYR A 314 -1.44 -1.03 8.56
C TYR A 314 -2.46 -2.08 8.11
N SER A 315 -3.18 -1.79 7.03
CA SER A 315 -4.26 -2.64 6.54
C SER A 315 -3.79 -4.00 6.04
N CYS A 316 -2.57 -4.08 5.47
CA CYS A 316 -2.00 -5.37 5.09
C CYS A 316 -1.79 -6.30 6.28
N VAL A 317 -1.29 -5.77 7.40
CA VAL A 317 -1.11 -6.56 8.65
C VAL A 317 -2.47 -6.93 9.23
N ASP A 318 -3.43 -6.00 9.30
CA ASP A 318 -4.79 -6.27 9.77
C ASP A 318 -5.48 -7.35 8.94
N THR A 319 -5.30 -7.32 7.63
CA THR A 319 -5.85 -8.33 6.72
C THR A 319 -5.30 -9.72 6.99
N LEU A 320 -3.99 -9.86 7.15
CA LEU A 320 -3.39 -11.14 7.53
C LEU A 320 -3.89 -11.60 8.90
N PHE A 321 -3.97 -10.69 9.87
CA PHE A 321 -4.52 -10.99 11.19
C PHE A 321 -5.97 -11.49 11.10
N ARG A 322 -6.83 -10.78 10.41
CA ARG A 322 -8.23 -11.16 10.24
C ARG A 322 -8.38 -12.51 9.55
N ALA A 323 -7.66 -12.75 8.47
CA ALA A 323 -7.75 -14.00 7.71
C ALA A 323 -7.11 -15.18 8.46
N ILE A 324 -5.92 -15.01 9.03
CA ILE A 324 -5.13 -16.13 9.59
C ILE A 324 -5.54 -16.41 11.03
N VAL A 325 -5.70 -15.39 11.85
CA VAL A 325 -5.96 -15.53 13.29
C VAL A 325 -7.45 -15.61 13.58
N LEU A 326 -8.23 -14.66 13.04
CA LEU A 326 -9.67 -14.60 13.26
C LEU A 326 -10.48 -15.47 12.29
N LYS A 327 -9.85 -16.06 11.27
CA LYS A 327 -10.51 -16.89 10.23
C LYS A 327 -11.68 -16.20 9.54
N LYS A 328 -11.55 -14.88 9.35
CA LYS A 328 -12.53 -14.06 8.63
C LYS A 328 -12.22 -13.99 7.15
N GLU A 329 -13.24 -13.88 6.36
CA GLU A 329 -13.12 -13.50 4.95
C GLU A 329 -12.63 -12.05 4.87
N VAL A 330 -11.81 -11.77 3.85
CA VAL A 330 -11.23 -10.45 3.58
C VAL A 330 -11.47 -10.07 2.12
N GLU A 331 -11.58 -8.77 1.87
CA GLU A 331 -11.77 -8.26 0.52
C GLU A 331 -10.49 -8.49 -0.32
N PRO A 332 -10.64 -8.99 -1.56
CA PRO A 332 -9.49 -9.32 -2.41
C PRO A 332 -8.78 -8.08 -2.97
N VAL A 333 -9.48 -6.95 -3.13
CA VAL A 333 -8.93 -5.71 -3.68
C VAL A 333 -9.39 -4.51 -2.85
N ASN A 334 -8.44 -3.74 -2.33
CA ASN A 334 -8.71 -2.56 -1.53
C ASN A 334 -7.97 -1.36 -2.14
N TYR A 335 -8.68 -0.54 -2.88
CA TYR A 335 -8.12 0.68 -3.42
C TYR A 335 -8.09 1.79 -2.38
N MET A 336 -6.91 2.40 -2.21
CA MET A 336 -6.73 3.59 -1.40
C MET A 336 -7.33 4.81 -2.08
N PRO A 337 -7.87 5.78 -1.31
CA PRO A 337 -8.37 7.04 -1.86
C PRO A 337 -7.31 7.78 -2.67
N ILE A 338 -7.76 8.50 -3.71
CA ILE A 338 -6.94 9.47 -4.44
C ILE A 338 -7.22 10.83 -3.81
N GLU A 339 -6.34 11.30 -2.94
CA GLU A 339 -6.53 12.53 -2.19
C GLU A 339 -5.65 13.65 -2.71
N LEU A 340 -6.25 14.81 -3.02
CA LEU A 340 -5.55 15.99 -3.47
C LEU A 340 -5.14 16.86 -2.28
N LEU A 341 -3.85 17.18 -2.22
CA LEU A 341 -3.26 18.01 -1.19
C LEU A 341 -2.69 19.28 -1.77
N LEU A 342 -3.12 20.38 -1.17
CA LEU A 342 -2.70 21.75 -1.43
C LEU A 342 -1.98 22.28 -0.20
N LYS A 343 -1.35 23.45 -0.33
CA LYS A 343 -0.71 24.15 0.78
C LYS A 343 -1.68 24.36 1.95
N GLU A 344 -2.96 24.61 1.65
CA GLU A 344 -4.00 24.93 2.61
C GLU A 344 -4.49 23.74 3.42
N ASN A 345 -4.37 22.51 2.91
CA ASN A 345 -4.87 21.31 3.60
C ASN A 345 -3.79 20.29 3.96
N VAL A 346 -2.55 20.47 3.51
CA VAL A 346 -1.47 19.49 3.72
C VAL A 346 -1.18 19.23 5.20
N ASP A 347 -1.30 20.22 6.07
CA ASP A 347 -1.06 20.07 7.51
C ASP A 347 -2.19 19.30 8.23
N PHE A 348 -3.34 19.14 7.58
CA PHE A 348 -4.47 18.37 8.09
C PHE A 348 -4.47 16.91 7.60
N TYR A 349 -3.57 16.58 6.67
CA TYR A 349 -3.40 15.21 6.25
C TYR A 349 -2.90 14.37 7.42
N ARG A 350 -3.73 13.50 7.91
CA ARG A 350 -3.41 12.64 9.05
C ARG A 350 -2.92 11.30 8.53
N ARG A 351 -1.69 10.96 8.88
CA ARG A 351 -1.13 9.61 8.65
C ARG A 351 -1.87 8.54 9.44
N THR A 352 -2.50 8.94 10.54
CA THR A 352 -3.15 8.07 11.52
C THR A 352 -4.62 8.43 11.68
N GLN A 353 -5.46 8.03 10.75
CA GLN A 353 -6.89 7.90 11.03
C GLN A 353 -7.15 6.44 11.44
N LEU A 354 -6.85 6.13 12.69
CA LEU A 354 -7.20 4.87 13.36
C LEU A 354 -8.16 5.18 14.49
#